data_ed1fb73a1a2c7031420be12858e21e65
#
_entry.id   ed1fb73a1a2c7031420be12858e21e65
#
_cell.length_a   1.000
_cell.length_b   1.000
_cell.length_c   1.000
_cell.angle_alpha   90.00
_cell.angle_beta   90.00
_cell.angle_gamma   90.00
#
_symmetry.space_group_name_H-M   'P 1'
#
loop_
_entity.id
_entity.type
_entity.pdbx_description
1 polymer ?
#
loop_
_entity_poly.entity_id
_entity_poly.type
_entity_poly.pdbx_seq_one_letter_code
_entity_poly.pdbx_strand_id
1 'polypeptide(L)'
;LPALREIGLALGADGGNAVETAAHAIVDTANENMANQIRLIAVDRGFDARAFTLVPFGGAGPVHGRACAELLGIRRMLIPPHPGLSSAFGAAVAHLRTDRTQTVVSRLSLLDLTRFQRVLDTLTSTALAELAADGATHDPVLLRTLDMRYAGQNYEREVVIPDGPISPDTLIELELRFAEQHKAFYGFALEGEPVEAVLLRITAIGLADGEIATEPPTATEPPS
;
A
#
# COMPACT_ATOMS: atom_id res chain seq x y z
N LEU A 1 35.37 -14.95 1.76
CA LEU A 1 36.19 -14.50 0.61
C LEU A 1 36.43 -15.58 -0.47
N PRO A 2 36.63 -16.93 -0.17
CA PRO A 2 36.85 -17.94 -1.20
C PRO A 2 35.71 -17.99 -2.24
N ALA A 3 34.45 -18.04 -1.80
CA ALA A 3 33.29 -18.10 -2.72
C ALA A 3 33.18 -16.87 -3.64
N LEU A 4 33.49 -15.65 -3.14
CA LEU A 4 33.53 -14.47 -3.99
C LEU A 4 34.62 -14.56 -5.05
N ARG A 5 35.77 -15.15 -4.70
CA ARG A 5 36.86 -15.33 -5.66
C ARG A 5 36.46 -16.32 -6.77
N GLU A 6 35.80 -17.41 -6.43
CA GLU A 6 35.28 -18.35 -7.42
C GLU A 6 34.30 -17.72 -8.38
N ILE A 7 33.35 -16.94 -7.85
CA ILE A 7 32.38 -16.19 -8.66
C ILE A 7 33.10 -15.21 -9.59
N GLY A 8 34.07 -14.42 -9.09
CA GLY A 8 34.79 -13.46 -9.88
C GLY A 8 35.59 -14.09 -11.00
N LEU A 9 36.26 -15.21 -10.72
CA LEU A 9 36.97 -15.99 -11.75
C LEU A 9 35.99 -16.54 -12.82
N ALA A 10 34.84 -17.03 -12.40
CA ALA A 10 33.78 -17.49 -13.33
C ALA A 10 33.21 -16.36 -14.19
N LEU A 11 33.24 -15.12 -13.71
CA LEU A 11 32.88 -13.92 -14.45
C LEU A 11 34.03 -13.41 -15.36
N GLY A 12 35.15 -14.10 -15.41
CA GLY A 12 36.29 -13.76 -16.28
C GLY A 12 37.27 -12.74 -15.69
N ALA A 13 37.22 -12.52 -14.36
CA ALA A 13 38.16 -11.61 -13.72
C ALA A 13 39.54 -12.26 -13.52
N ASP A 14 40.59 -11.43 -13.53
CA ASP A 14 41.92 -11.87 -13.12
C ASP A 14 41.99 -12.20 -11.63
N GLY A 15 42.85 -13.12 -11.24
CA GLY A 15 42.94 -13.58 -9.85
C GLY A 15 43.22 -12.50 -8.81
N GLY A 16 43.76 -11.35 -9.25
CA GLY A 16 44.03 -10.19 -8.38
C GLY A 16 42.79 -9.37 -8.01
N ASN A 17 41.80 -9.28 -8.91
CA ASN A 17 40.59 -8.47 -8.75
C ASN A 17 39.28 -9.30 -8.68
N ALA A 18 39.39 -10.63 -8.66
CA ALA A 18 38.23 -11.53 -8.71
C ALA A 18 37.21 -11.28 -7.60
N VAL A 19 37.66 -11.00 -6.38
CA VAL A 19 36.77 -10.72 -5.23
C VAL A 19 36.00 -9.41 -5.44
N GLU A 20 36.67 -8.39 -5.94
CA GLU A 20 36.07 -7.08 -6.19
C GLU A 20 35.08 -7.14 -7.36
N THR A 21 35.42 -7.84 -8.45
CA THR A 21 34.53 -8.09 -9.58
C THR A 21 33.27 -8.80 -9.14
N ALA A 22 33.38 -9.85 -8.32
CA ALA A 22 32.24 -10.56 -7.78
C ALA A 22 31.37 -9.67 -6.89
N ALA A 23 31.98 -8.85 -6.02
CA ALA A 23 31.28 -7.93 -5.16
C ALA A 23 30.47 -6.89 -5.96
N HIS A 24 31.07 -6.30 -6.98
CA HIS A 24 30.38 -5.38 -7.89
C HIS A 24 29.21 -6.07 -8.58
N ALA A 25 29.41 -7.24 -9.19
CA ALA A 25 28.35 -7.98 -9.86
C ALA A 25 27.17 -8.31 -8.96
N ILE A 26 27.41 -8.64 -7.68
CA ILE A 26 26.36 -8.90 -6.70
C ILE A 26 25.57 -7.62 -6.39
N VAL A 27 26.27 -6.51 -6.16
CA VAL A 27 25.61 -5.21 -5.91
C VAL A 27 24.81 -4.74 -7.12
N ASP A 28 25.34 -4.87 -8.33
CA ASP A 28 24.65 -4.50 -9.57
C ASP A 28 23.41 -5.35 -9.78
N THR A 29 23.50 -6.66 -9.55
CA THR A 29 22.34 -7.56 -9.61
C THR A 29 21.26 -7.17 -8.59
N ALA A 30 21.65 -6.79 -7.38
CA ALA A 30 20.71 -6.32 -6.37
C ALA A 30 20.04 -5.00 -6.79
N ASN A 31 20.80 -4.06 -7.35
CA ASN A 31 20.29 -2.80 -7.85
C ASN A 31 19.27 -3.00 -8.98
N GLU A 32 19.60 -3.87 -9.96
CA GLU A 32 18.70 -4.22 -11.06
C GLU A 32 17.39 -4.85 -10.55
N ASN A 33 17.48 -5.77 -9.60
CA ASN A 33 16.30 -6.39 -9.01
C ASN A 33 15.41 -5.37 -8.29
N MET A 34 16.00 -4.47 -7.50
CA MET A 34 15.26 -3.40 -6.82
C MET A 34 14.62 -2.43 -7.82
N ALA A 35 15.35 -1.99 -8.84
CA ALA A 35 14.82 -1.12 -9.88
C ALA A 35 13.67 -1.78 -10.64
N ASN A 36 13.78 -3.07 -10.95
CA ASN A 36 12.71 -3.82 -11.61
C ASN A 36 11.45 -3.91 -10.73
N GLN A 37 11.57 -4.14 -9.44
CA GLN A 37 10.41 -4.15 -8.53
C GLN A 37 9.74 -2.77 -8.45
N ILE A 38 10.51 -1.70 -8.35
CA ILE A 38 9.96 -0.34 -8.35
C ILE A 38 9.23 -0.06 -9.69
N ARG A 39 9.82 -0.46 -10.80
CA ARG A 39 9.22 -0.29 -12.15
C ARG A 39 7.90 -1.05 -12.26
N LEU A 40 7.85 -2.31 -11.82
CA LEU A 40 6.62 -3.12 -11.83
C LEU A 40 5.51 -2.45 -11.03
N ILE A 41 5.78 -2.02 -9.80
CA ILE A 41 4.79 -1.34 -8.95
C ILE A 41 4.29 -0.04 -9.59
N ALA A 42 5.19 0.74 -10.21
CA ALA A 42 4.81 1.97 -10.89
C ALA A 42 3.91 1.69 -12.11
N VAL A 43 4.30 0.73 -12.94
CA VAL A 43 3.56 0.34 -14.15
C VAL A 43 2.19 -0.24 -13.79
N ASP A 44 2.12 -1.13 -12.81
CA ASP A 44 0.85 -1.74 -12.35
C ASP A 44 -0.16 -0.69 -11.87
N ARG A 45 0.35 0.44 -11.38
CA ARG A 45 -0.47 1.59 -10.96
C ARG A 45 -0.67 2.65 -12.03
N GLY A 46 -0.17 2.42 -13.24
CA GLY A 46 -0.27 3.37 -14.35
C GLY A 46 0.63 4.59 -14.25
N PHE A 47 1.68 4.54 -13.41
CA PHE A 47 2.58 5.67 -13.21
C PHE A 47 3.89 5.51 -13.98
N ASP A 48 4.45 6.65 -14.43
CA ASP A 48 5.81 6.72 -14.95
C ASP A 48 6.79 7.02 -13.80
N ALA A 49 7.64 6.06 -13.45
CA ALA A 49 8.62 6.20 -12.38
C ALA A 49 9.52 7.44 -12.55
N ARG A 50 9.77 7.89 -13.79
CA ARG A 50 10.62 9.06 -14.11
C ARG A 50 10.04 10.38 -13.61
N ALA A 51 8.73 10.45 -13.37
CA ALA A 51 8.05 11.64 -12.87
C ALA A 51 8.22 11.83 -11.35
N PHE A 52 8.69 10.80 -10.64
CA PHE A 52 8.80 10.81 -9.18
C PHE A 52 10.15 11.31 -8.67
N THR A 53 10.20 11.59 -7.38
CA THR A 53 11.44 11.78 -6.62
C THR A 53 11.69 10.50 -5.81
N LEU A 54 12.86 9.91 -5.95
CA LEU A 54 13.26 8.75 -5.14
C LEU A 54 13.70 9.21 -3.75
N VAL A 55 13.14 8.60 -2.71
CA VAL A 55 13.51 8.86 -1.32
C VAL A 55 14.09 7.57 -0.71
N PRO A 56 15.41 7.33 -0.83
CA PRO A 56 16.02 6.15 -0.24
C PRO A 56 16.24 6.35 1.26
N PHE A 57 15.75 5.40 2.06
CA PHE A 57 15.93 5.39 3.51
C PHE A 57 16.15 3.97 4.03
N GLY A 58 16.39 3.83 5.34
CA GLY A 58 16.83 2.57 5.95
C GLY A 58 18.36 2.44 5.93
N GLY A 59 18.87 1.37 6.51
CA GLY A 59 20.32 1.16 6.67
C GLY A 59 21.08 1.08 5.36
N ALA A 60 20.56 0.37 4.36
CA ALA A 60 21.19 0.17 3.06
C ALA A 60 20.57 1.03 1.92
N GLY A 61 19.38 1.60 2.13
CA GLY A 61 18.67 2.35 1.09
C GLY A 61 19.51 3.41 0.38
N PRO A 62 20.22 4.31 1.09
CA PRO A 62 21.07 5.33 0.48
C PRO A 62 22.23 4.78 -0.34
N VAL A 63 22.75 3.59 0.00
CA VAL A 63 23.85 2.94 -0.75
C VAL A 63 23.42 2.58 -2.16
N HIS A 64 22.19 2.11 -2.32
CA HIS A 64 21.61 1.63 -3.57
C HIS A 64 20.84 2.72 -4.32
N GLY A 65 20.47 3.81 -3.63
CA GLY A 65 19.54 4.83 -4.14
C GLY A 65 19.97 5.44 -5.45
N ARG A 66 21.25 5.77 -5.60
CA ARG A 66 21.78 6.36 -6.84
C ARG A 66 21.66 5.40 -8.03
N ALA A 67 22.12 4.17 -7.87
CA ALA A 67 22.06 3.17 -8.93
C ALA A 67 20.62 2.87 -9.36
N CYS A 68 19.69 2.73 -8.38
CA CYS A 68 18.26 2.56 -8.67
C CYS A 68 17.67 3.77 -9.41
N ALA A 69 18.03 5.00 -9.04
CA ALA A 69 17.56 6.20 -9.72
C ALA A 69 18.05 6.24 -11.18
N GLU A 70 19.32 5.93 -11.42
CA GLU A 70 19.90 5.86 -12.76
C GLU A 70 19.20 4.78 -13.63
N LEU A 71 19.00 3.58 -13.10
CA LEU A 71 18.31 2.47 -13.80
C LEU A 71 16.83 2.76 -14.12
N LEU A 72 16.18 3.57 -13.29
CA LEU A 72 14.79 3.98 -13.47
C LEU A 72 14.63 5.27 -14.28
N GLY A 73 15.70 5.99 -14.54
CA GLY A 73 15.67 7.30 -15.19
C GLY A 73 15.09 8.41 -14.30
N ILE A 74 15.08 8.21 -12.98
CA ILE A 74 14.61 9.20 -12.00
C ILE A 74 15.66 10.27 -11.84
N ARG A 75 15.28 11.53 -12.07
CA ARG A 75 16.21 12.66 -12.05
C ARG A 75 16.41 13.31 -10.69
N ARG A 76 15.52 13.06 -9.75
CA ARG A 76 15.55 13.68 -8.42
C ARG A 76 15.60 12.60 -7.35
N MET A 77 16.52 12.77 -6.42
CA MET A 77 16.64 11.92 -5.25
C MET A 77 16.75 12.81 -4.02
N LEU A 78 15.98 12.49 -2.98
CA LEU A 78 16.00 13.16 -1.69
C LEU A 78 16.47 12.17 -0.63
N ILE A 79 17.59 12.44 -0.02
CA ILE A 79 18.07 11.68 1.13
C ILE A 79 17.67 12.45 2.40
N PRO A 80 16.76 11.90 3.23
CA PRO A 80 16.32 12.58 4.43
C PRO A 80 17.47 12.68 5.45
N PRO A 81 17.41 13.62 6.41
CA PRO A 81 18.31 13.61 7.55
C PRO A 81 18.21 12.27 8.27
N HIS A 82 19.37 11.70 8.63
CA HIS A 82 19.45 10.41 9.32
C HIS A 82 18.67 9.26 8.65
N PRO A 83 18.93 8.95 7.37
CA PRO A 83 18.13 7.99 6.59
C PRO A 83 18.08 6.60 7.24
N GLY A 84 19.12 6.18 7.94
CA GLY A 84 19.17 4.92 8.69
C GLY A 84 18.20 4.85 9.87
N LEU A 85 17.75 6.00 10.38
CA LEU A 85 16.81 6.09 11.52
C LEU A 85 15.37 6.44 11.08
N SER A 86 15.11 6.64 9.79
CA SER A 86 13.80 7.09 9.30
C SER A 86 12.67 6.13 9.66
N SER A 87 12.91 4.82 9.67
CA SER A 87 11.90 3.84 10.10
C SER A 87 11.59 3.94 11.59
N ALA A 88 12.60 4.11 12.43
CA ALA A 88 12.42 4.30 13.88
C ALA A 88 11.71 5.62 14.17
N PHE A 89 12.08 6.70 13.46
CA PHE A 89 11.39 7.98 13.56
C PHE A 89 9.92 7.85 13.12
N GLY A 90 9.65 7.19 11.98
CA GLY A 90 8.30 6.93 11.51
C GLY A 90 7.47 6.14 12.54
N ALA A 91 8.05 5.12 13.17
CA ALA A 91 7.37 4.36 14.22
C ALA A 91 7.09 5.21 15.47
N ALA A 92 8.00 6.12 15.82
CA ALA A 92 7.84 7.01 16.99
C ALA A 92 6.76 8.07 16.82
N VAL A 93 6.48 8.49 15.57
CA VAL A 93 5.47 9.52 15.26
C VAL A 93 4.21 8.93 14.61
N ALA A 94 4.17 7.61 14.40
CA ALA A 94 3.01 6.95 13.82
C ALA A 94 1.82 7.01 14.78
N HIS A 95 0.65 7.23 14.22
CA HIS A 95 -0.59 7.07 14.97
C HIS A 95 -0.83 5.62 15.34
N LEU A 96 -1.47 5.40 16.48
CA LEU A 96 -1.97 4.07 16.84
C LEU A 96 -3.04 3.66 15.81
N ARG A 97 -2.95 2.44 15.32
CA ARG A 97 -3.87 1.93 14.29
C ARG A 97 -4.27 0.50 14.60
N THR A 98 -5.55 0.26 14.55
CA THR A 98 -6.14 -1.08 14.65
C THR A 98 -6.99 -1.36 13.43
N ASP A 99 -6.73 -2.48 12.78
CA ASP A 99 -7.50 -2.96 11.63
C ASP A 99 -8.26 -4.23 12.03
N ARG A 100 -9.56 -4.27 11.73
CA ARG A 100 -10.41 -5.45 11.90
C ARG A 100 -11.10 -5.79 10.61
N THR A 101 -11.05 -7.05 10.22
CA THR A 101 -11.59 -7.52 8.95
C THR A 101 -12.51 -8.71 9.13
N GLN A 102 -13.49 -8.81 8.25
CA GLN A 102 -14.42 -9.94 8.17
C GLN A 102 -14.69 -10.27 6.70
N THR A 103 -14.43 -11.51 6.32
CA THR A 103 -14.84 -12.01 5.01
C THR A 103 -16.35 -12.10 4.93
N VAL A 104 -16.95 -11.54 3.88
CA VAL A 104 -18.41 -11.47 3.71
C VAL A 104 -18.91 -12.14 2.42
N VAL A 105 -18.09 -12.50 1.50
CA VAL A 105 -18.32 -13.02 0.15
C VAL A 105 -19.79 -13.23 -0.21
N SER A 106 -20.40 -12.22 -0.81
CA SER A 106 -21.80 -12.20 -1.23
C SER A 106 -21.97 -11.26 -2.41
N ARG A 107 -22.92 -11.55 -3.29
CA ARG A 107 -23.39 -10.52 -4.24
C ARG A 107 -23.94 -9.35 -3.45
N LEU A 108 -23.57 -8.13 -3.86
CA LEU A 108 -23.99 -6.91 -3.17
C LEU A 108 -25.52 -6.80 -3.10
N SER A 109 -26.23 -7.18 -4.16
CA SER A 109 -27.69 -7.19 -4.26
C SER A 109 -28.38 -8.22 -3.36
N LEU A 110 -27.64 -9.22 -2.84
CA LEU A 110 -28.16 -10.29 -1.97
C LEU A 110 -27.66 -10.15 -0.53
N LEU A 111 -27.00 -9.03 -0.21
CA LEU A 111 -26.43 -8.81 1.12
C LEU A 111 -27.54 -8.67 2.18
N ASP A 112 -27.48 -9.48 3.22
CA ASP A 112 -28.34 -9.32 4.40
C ASP A 112 -27.91 -8.08 5.19
N LEU A 113 -28.61 -6.97 5.01
CA LEU A 113 -28.26 -5.67 5.61
C LEU A 113 -28.24 -5.74 7.14
N THR A 114 -29.16 -6.48 7.76
CA THR A 114 -29.21 -6.61 9.21
C THR A 114 -28.01 -7.36 9.77
N ARG A 115 -27.63 -8.42 9.09
CA ARG A 115 -26.43 -9.19 9.46
C ARG A 115 -25.16 -8.37 9.18
N PHE A 116 -25.11 -7.70 8.05
CA PHE A 116 -23.96 -6.88 7.67
C PHE A 116 -23.74 -5.73 8.66
N GLN A 117 -24.82 -5.01 9.05
CA GLN A 117 -24.75 -3.96 10.07
C GLN A 117 -24.22 -4.50 11.41
N ARG A 118 -24.71 -5.65 11.87
CA ARG A 118 -24.19 -6.25 13.11
C ARG A 118 -22.71 -6.60 13.05
N VAL A 119 -22.25 -7.11 11.92
CA VAL A 119 -20.81 -7.39 11.72
C VAL A 119 -20.01 -6.09 11.76
N LEU A 120 -20.47 -5.06 11.06
CA LEU A 120 -19.84 -3.73 11.05
C LEU A 120 -19.75 -3.14 12.46
N ASP A 121 -20.84 -3.19 13.24
CA ASP A 121 -20.88 -2.68 14.61
C ASP A 121 -19.95 -3.47 15.53
N THR A 122 -19.91 -4.80 15.38
CA THR A 122 -19.01 -5.66 16.16
C THR A 122 -17.54 -5.36 15.85
N LEU A 123 -17.16 -5.26 14.57
CA LEU A 123 -15.80 -4.94 14.18
C LEU A 123 -15.40 -3.54 14.66
N THR A 124 -16.33 -2.57 14.55
CA THR A 124 -16.11 -1.20 15.02
C THR A 124 -15.86 -1.17 16.53
N SER A 125 -16.73 -1.78 17.31
CA SER A 125 -16.58 -1.82 18.77
C SER A 125 -15.31 -2.53 19.21
N THR A 126 -14.94 -3.62 18.53
CA THR A 126 -13.69 -4.34 18.81
C THR A 126 -12.46 -3.48 18.49
N ALA A 127 -12.44 -2.84 17.32
CA ALA A 127 -11.33 -1.98 16.91
C ALA A 127 -11.14 -0.82 17.87
N LEU A 128 -12.24 -0.18 18.30
CA LEU A 128 -12.19 0.92 19.27
C LEU A 128 -11.70 0.47 20.65
N ALA A 129 -12.17 -0.68 21.13
CA ALA A 129 -11.75 -1.22 22.43
C ALA A 129 -10.26 -1.53 22.46
N GLU A 130 -9.72 -2.11 21.40
CA GLU A 130 -8.30 -2.40 21.29
C GLU A 130 -7.47 -1.13 21.16
N LEU A 131 -7.90 -0.19 20.33
CA LEU A 131 -7.20 1.09 20.18
C LEU A 131 -7.13 1.84 21.51
N ALA A 132 -8.21 1.81 22.30
CA ALA A 132 -8.24 2.38 23.65
C ALA A 132 -7.31 1.63 24.62
N ALA A 133 -7.24 0.30 24.52
CA ALA A 133 -6.31 -0.51 25.33
C ALA A 133 -4.83 -0.24 24.99
N ASP A 134 -4.55 0.12 23.75
CA ASP A 134 -3.22 0.52 23.28
C ASP A 134 -2.85 1.96 23.68
N GLY A 135 -3.76 2.70 24.35
CA GLY A 135 -3.49 4.01 24.94
C GLY A 135 -3.88 5.21 24.08
N ALA A 136 -4.74 5.04 23.08
CA ALA A 136 -5.31 6.18 22.36
C ALA A 136 -6.17 7.04 23.30
N THR A 137 -5.86 8.33 23.36
CA THR A 137 -6.46 9.29 24.32
C THR A 137 -7.47 10.25 23.70
N HIS A 138 -7.55 10.29 22.37
CA HIS A 138 -8.41 11.21 21.61
C HIS A 138 -9.45 10.45 20.81
N ASP A 139 -10.48 11.15 20.35
CA ASP A 139 -11.52 10.57 19.49
C ASP A 139 -10.88 9.98 18.22
N PRO A 140 -11.02 8.68 17.99
CA PRO A 140 -10.39 8.02 16.87
C PRO A 140 -11.07 8.37 15.56
N VAL A 141 -10.28 8.40 14.49
CA VAL A 141 -10.79 8.39 13.12
C VAL A 141 -11.15 6.97 12.75
N LEU A 142 -12.38 6.75 12.30
CA LEU A 142 -12.86 5.49 11.79
C LEU A 142 -12.94 5.51 10.26
N LEU A 143 -12.31 4.55 9.63
CA LEU A 143 -12.46 4.29 8.21
C LEU A 143 -13.15 2.93 8.03
N ARG A 144 -14.26 2.91 7.29
CA ARG A 144 -15.02 1.72 6.96
C ARG A 144 -14.87 1.45 5.47
N THR A 145 -14.34 0.31 5.10
CA THR A 145 -14.13 -0.05 3.69
C THR A 145 -14.65 -1.45 3.38
N LEU A 146 -15.02 -1.64 2.13
CA LEU A 146 -15.47 -2.90 1.58
C LEU A 146 -14.65 -3.21 0.34
N ASP A 147 -13.93 -4.34 0.36
CA ASP A 147 -13.28 -4.84 -0.84
C ASP A 147 -14.37 -5.44 -1.74
N MET A 148 -14.44 -4.94 -2.97
CA MET A 148 -15.49 -5.29 -3.94
C MET A 148 -14.87 -5.70 -5.27
N ARG A 149 -15.57 -6.57 -6.01
CA ARG A 149 -15.18 -6.99 -7.35
C ARG A 149 -16.39 -7.29 -8.21
N TYR A 150 -16.24 -7.30 -9.54
CA TYR A 150 -17.24 -7.95 -10.38
C TYR A 150 -17.22 -9.46 -10.19
N ALA A 151 -18.39 -10.11 -10.25
CA ALA A 151 -18.49 -11.56 -10.08
C ALA A 151 -17.58 -12.29 -11.08
N GLY A 152 -16.78 -13.21 -10.55
CA GLY A 152 -15.81 -13.98 -11.35
C GLY A 152 -14.46 -13.31 -11.60
N GLN A 153 -14.24 -12.07 -11.14
CA GLN A 153 -12.91 -11.45 -11.16
C GLN A 153 -12.08 -11.85 -9.94
N ASN A 154 -10.75 -11.85 -10.11
CA ASN A 154 -9.80 -12.15 -9.03
C ASN A 154 -9.20 -10.87 -8.40
N TYR A 155 -9.52 -9.69 -8.94
CA TYR A 155 -8.99 -8.43 -8.46
C TYR A 155 -10.08 -7.65 -7.73
N GLU A 156 -9.76 -7.19 -6.54
CA GLU A 156 -10.65 -6.45 -5.66
C GLU A 156 -10.26 -4.98 -5.61
N ARG A 157 -11.25 -4.12 -5.37
CA ARG A 157 -11.06 -2.68 -5.15
C ARG A 157 -11.66 -2.33 -3.80
N GLU A 158 -10.89 -1.63 -3.00
CA GLU A 158 -11.35 -1.11 -1.72
C GLU A 158 -12.23 0.11 -1.94
N VAL A 159 -13.47 0.07 -1.46
CA VAL A 159 -14.47 1.13 -1.57
C VAL A 159 -14.84 1.61 -0.18
N VAL A 160 -14.80 2.93 0.03
CA VAL A 160 -15.20 3.53 1.32
C VAL A 160 -16.72 3.44 1.50
N ILE A 161 -17.12 2.87 2.63
CA ILE A 161 -18.53 2.80 3.03
C ILE A 161 -18.94 4.18 3.57
N PRO A 162 -20.06 4.76 3.11
CA PRO A 162 -20.58 6.02 3.65
C PRO A 162 -20.85 5.95 5.15
N ASP A 163 -20.80 7.10 5.82
CA ASP A 163 -21.17 7.19 7.22
C ASP A 163 -22.66 6.94 7.43
N GLY A 164 -23.01 6.45 8.62
CA GLY A 164 -24.38 6.13 8.99
C GLY A 164 -24.72 4.63 8.90
N PRO A 165 -26.00 4.29 9.07
CA PRO A 165 -26.49 2.92 9.01
C PRO A 165 -26.51 2.40 7.56
N ILE A 166 -26.30 1.10 7.43
CA ILE A 166 -26.36 0.43 6.13
C ILE A 166 -27.82 0.31 5.67
N SER A 167 -28.11 0.85 4.52
CA SER A 167 -29.43 0.87 3.89
C SER A 167 -29.37 0.36 2.45
N PRO A 168 -30.49 0.13 1.77
CA PRO A 168 -30.49 -0.16 0.35
C PRO A 168 -29.82 0.94 -0.48
N ASP A 169 -29.99 2.22 -0.11
CA ASP A 169 -29.35 3.34 -0.79
C ASP A 169 -27.83 3.31 -0.63
N THR A 170 -27.34 2.85 0.53
CA THR A 170 -25.89 2.63 0.76
C THR A 170 -25.32 1.61 -0.23
N LEU A 171 -26.05 0.53 -0.54
CA LEU A 171 -25.58 -0.46 -1.52
C LEU A 171 -25.51 0.14 -2.94
N ILE A 172 -26.49 0.95 -3.33
CA ILE A 172 -26.48 1.65 -4.61
C ILE A 172 -25.26 2.58 -4.70
N GLU A 173 -25.00 3.34 -3.65
CA GLU A 173 -23.85 4.24 -3.58
C GLU A 173 -22.51 3.48 -3.66
N LEU A 174 -22.40 2.35 -2.96
CA LEU A 174 -21.20 1.51 -3.03
C LEU A 174 -20.96 0.96 -4.44
N GLU A 175 -22.03 0.51 -5.13
CA GLU A 175 -21.92 0.03 -6.51
C GLU A 175 -21.45 1.13 -7.46
N LEU A 176 -21.98 2.34 -7.31
CA LEU A 176 -21.57 3.51 -8.12
C LEU A 176 -20.10 3.88 -7.87
N ARG A 177 -19.70 4.00 -6.60
CA ARG A 177 -18.31 4.30 -6.23
C ARG A 177 -17.34 3.23 -6.75
N PHE A 178 -17.72 1.95 -6.65
CA PHE A 178 -16.93 0.86 -7.18
C PHE A 178 -16.77 0.97 -8.71
N ALA A 179 -17.86 1.21 -9.45
CA ALA A 179 -17.81 1.36 -10.90
C ALA A 179 -16.93 2.54 -11.34
N GLU A 180 -17.02 3.68 -10.63
CA GLU A 180 -16.16 4.84 -10.88
C GLU A 180 -14.68 4.52 -10.64
N GLN A 181 -14.34 3.91 -9.51
CA GLN A 181 -12.97 3.53 -9.18
C GLN A 181 -12.43 2.48 -10.17
N HIS A 182 -13.25 1.50 -10.55
CA HIS A 182 -12.87 0.48 -11.53
C HIS A 182 -12.59 1.13 -12.89
N LYS A 183 -13.45 2.07 -13.33
CA LYS A 183 -13.25 2.81 -14.57
C LYS A 183 -12.01 3.70 -14.53
N ALA A 184 -11.75 4.37 -13.42
CA ALA A 184 -10.56 5.20 -13.26
C ALA A 184 -9.26 4.39 -13.33
N PHE A 185 -9.27 3.16 -12.80
CA PHE A 185 -8.08 2.33 -12.74
C PHE A 185 -7.86 1.46 -13.99
N TYR A 186 -8.93 0.84 -14.51
CA TYR A 186 -8.87 -0.09 -15.63
C TYR A 186 -9.31 0.51 -16.97
N GLY A 187 -9.84 1.73 -16.97
CA GLY A 187 -10.35 2.41 -18.18
C GLY A 187 -11.79 2.06 -18.56
N PHE A 188 -12.44 1.09 -17.89
CA PHE A 188 -13.81 0.66 -18.17
C PHE A 188 -14.55 0.27 -16.89
N ALA A 189 -15.88 0.25 -16.96
CA ALA A 189 -16.77 -0.38 -15.98
C ALA A 189 -17.67 -1.37 -16.72
N LEU A 190 -18.08 -2.44 -16.05
CA LEU A 190 -18.95 -3.46 -16.62
C LEU A 190 -20.40 -3.17 -16.20
N GLU A 191 -21.17 -2.53 -17.10
CA GLU A 191 -22.57 -2.21 -16.82
C GLU A 191 -23.41 -3.50 -16.75
N GLY A 192 -24.20 -3.63 -15.67
CA GLY A 192 -25.10 -4.76 -15.48
C GLY A 192 -24.43 -6.05 -14.95
N GLU A 193 -23.12 -6.07 -14.81
CA GLU A 193 -22.45 -7.22 -14.19
C GLU A 193 -22.60 -7.19 -12.67
N PRO A 194 -22.93 -8.33 -12.02
CA PRO A 194 -23.07 -8.39 -10.59
C PRO A 194 -21.77 -8.04 -9.86
N VAL A 195 -21.91 -7.22 -8.82
CA VAL A 195 -20.80 -6.86 -7.93
C VAL A 195 -20.87 -7.73 -6.66
N GLU A 196 -19.71 -8.22 -6.23
CA GLU A 196 -19.54 -8.98 -4.98
C GLU A 196 -18.86 -8.12 -3.92
N ALA A 197 -19.41 -8.17 -2.71
CA ALA A 197 -18.73 -7.74 -1.49
C ALA A 197 -17.84 -8.91 -1.03
N VAL A 198 -16.58 -8.67 -0.74
CA VAL A 198 -15.60 -9.72 -0.41
C VAL A 198 -15.12 -9.63 1.02
N LEU A 199 -14.57 -8.47 1.41
CA LEU A 199 -13.98 -8.27 2.73
C LEU A 199 -14.43 -6.92 3.31
N LEU A 200 -15.06 -6.96 4.46
CA LEU A 200 -15.35 -5.78 5.27
C LEU A 200 -14.13 -5.46 6.14
N ARG A 201 -13.70 -4.20 6.13
CA ARG A 201 -12.59 -3.72 6.94
C ARG A 201 -13.00 -2.49 7.74
N ILE A 202 -12.64 -2.50 9.01
CA ILE A 202 -12.72 -1.33 9.89
C ILE A 202 -11.31 -0.98 10.32
N THR A 203 -10.92 0.24 10.06
CA THR A 203 -9.66 0.83 10.53
C THR A 203 -9.98 1.89 11.56
N ALA A 204 -9.47 1.75 12.77
CA ALA A 204 -9.52 2.77 13.81
C ALA A 204 -8.13 3.38 13.98
N ILE A 205 -8.03 4.70 13.93
CA ILE A 205 -6.77 5.44 14.03
C ILE A 205 -6.87 6.38 15.22
N GLY A 206 -6.01 6.14 16.22
CA GLY A 206 -5.84 7.03 17.36
C GLY A 206 -4.86 8.13 17.00
N LEU A 207 -5.27 9.38 17.10
CA LEU A 207 -4.42 10.53 16.82
C LEU A 207 -3.37 10.67 17.92
N ALA A 208 -2.10 10.91 17.54
CA ALA A 208 -1.07 11.28 18.48
C ALA A 208 -1.27 12.75 18.92
N ASP A 209 -0.83 13.06 20.15
CA ASP A 209 -0.86 14.43 20.64
C ASP A 209 -0.01 15.34 19.74
N GLY A 210 -0.65 16.32 19.09
CA GLY A 210 0.07 17.43 18.50
C GLY A 210 -0.20 17.79 17.05
N GLU A 211 -0.62 16.93 16.15
CA GLU A 211 -1.05 17.35 14.81
C GLU A 211 -2.00 16.32 14.16
N ILE A 212 -3.17 16.78 13.83
CA ILE A 212 -4.16 16.04 13.05
C ILE A 212 -3.67 16.04 11.59
N ALA A 213 -3.30 14.90 11.07
CA ALA A 213 -3.29 14.72 9.63
C ALA A 213 -4.74 14.82 9.15
N THR A 214 -5.15 15.98 8.68
CA THR A 214 -6.53 16.34 8.35
C THR A 214 -7.05 15.73 7.05
N GLU A 215 -6.28 14.87 6.38
CA GLU A 215 -6.76 14.19 5.19
C GLU A 215 -6.41 12.70 5.24
N PRO A 216 -7.40 11.80 5.05
CA PRO A 216 -7.08 10.44 4.64
C PRO A 216 -6.26 10.54 3.33
N PRO A 217 -5.33 9.60 3.06
CA PRO A 217 -4.58 9.63 1.82
C PRO A 217 -5.55 9.57 0.65
N THR A 218 -5.90 10.72 0.11
CA THR A 218 -6.55 10.81 -1.18
C THR A 218 -5.64 10.11 -2.17
N ALA A 219 -6.21 9.20 -2.94
CA ALA A 219 -5.52 8.62 -4.09
C ALA A 219 -4.96 9.81 -4.88
N THR A 220 -3.65 9.99 -4.81
CA THR A 220 -2.96 11.09 -5.48
C THR A 220 -3.26 10.98 -6.96
N GLU A 221 -3.91 12.01 -7.49
CA GLU A 221 -4.02 12.19 -8.93
C GLU A 221 -2.62 12.10 -9.55
N PRO A 222 -2.47 11.44 -10.70
CA PRO A 222 -1.21 11.41 -11.40
C PRO A 222 -0.78 12.85 -11.72
N PRO A 223 0.52 13.18 -11.60
CA PRO A 223 1.00 14.49 -12.01
C PRO A 223 0.71 14.70 -13.48
N SER A 224 0.04 15.80 -13.80
CA SER A 224 -0.25 16.29 -15.16
C SER A 224 1.00 16.46 -16.03
#